data_6fdd7aab3614cf700b258411a2a11dc9
#
_entry.id   6fdd7aab3614cf700b258411a2a11dc9
#
_cell.length_a   1.000
_cell.length_b   1.000
_cell.length_c   1.000
_cell.angle_alpha   90.00
_cell.angle_beta   90.00
_cell.angle_gamma   90.00
#
_symmetry.space_group_name_H-M   'P 1'
#
loop_
_entity.id
_entity.type
_entity.pdbx_description
1 polymer ?
#
loop_
_entity_poly.entity_id
_entity_poly.type
_entity_poly.pdbx_seq_one_letter_code
_entity_poly.pdbx_strand_id
1 'polypeptide(L)'
;MEQKMFCYQCQETAGCKGCTMSGVCGKKPDVAAMQDLLVYVTKGISAITTALRQEGKQVSAKINHLITLNLFTTITNANFDKESIESRIRATLTEKEVLLKQVTNLTVLPEAAKWNGSENWEEKARTVGVLSTENEDIRSLRELITYGLKGLSAYSKHANVLLKDNDEVDAFLQKALAATLNDNLSVEDLIALTMETGKYGVSGMAMLDKANTDSYGNPEITKVNIGVRKNPGILVSGHDLRDLEMLLEQTQGTGVDVYTHSEMLPAHYYPAFKKYPNFVGNYGNAWWKQKEEFESFNGPILMTTNCIVPPKDSYKNRLYTTGAAGYPGCTHIPGEIGEQKNFSAIIEHAKKCVAPSEIETGEIIGGFAHAQVLALADKVVEAVKSGAIKKFVVMAGCDGRAKSRDYYTEFAKALPKDAVILTAGCAKYKYNKLPLGDINGIPRVLDAGQCNDSYSLAVIALKLKEVFGLDDINDLPIIYNIAWYEQKAVIVLLALLYLGVKNIHLGPTLPAFLSPNVAKVLIENFGIAGIG
;
A
#
# COMPACT_ATOMS: atom_id res chain seq x y z
N MET A 1 -12.77 31.79 -1.06
CA MET A 1 -11.84 31.37 -2.12
C MET A 1 -12.51 30.27 -2.92
N GLU A 2 -12.46 30.36 -4.22
CA GLU A 2 -13.03 29.34 -5.10
C GLU A 2 -12.29 28.02 -4.94
N GLN A 3 -13.03 26.91 -4.81
CA GLN A 3 -12.48 25.57 -4.67
C GLN A 3 -11.79 25.15 -5.98
N LYS A 4 -10.52 24.74 -5.89
CA LYS A 4 -9.71 24.35 -7.06
C LYS A 4 -9.63 22.86 -7.28
N MET A 5 -9.83 22.06 -6.22
CA MET A 5 -9.82 20.60 -6.23
C MET A 5 -10.65 20.06 -5.06
N PHE A 6 -10.89 18.76 -5.02
CA PHE A 6 -11.33 18.07 -3.82
C PHE A 6 -10.63 16.70 -3.69
N CYS A 7 -10.05 16.42 -2.54
CA CYS A 7 -9.46 15.11 -2.25
C CYS A 7 -9.45 14.85 -0.75
N TYR A 8 -9.99 13.71 -0.32
CA TYR A 8 -9.99 13.31 1.08
C TYR A 8 -9.61 11.83 1.29
N GLN A 9 -8.87 11.25 0.31
CA GLN A 9 -8.56 9.83 0.29
C GLN A 9 -7.51 9.37 1.34
N CYS A 10 -6.73 10.29 1.94
CA CYS A 10 -5.68 9.96 2.91
C CYS A 10 -5.95 10.55 4.29
N GLN A 11 -5.25 10.02 5.29
CA GLN A 11 -5.39 10.46 6.68
C GLN A 11 -4.97 11.92 6.91
N GLU A 12 -3.97 12.42 6.16
CA GLU A 12 -3.47 13.79 6.29
C GLU A 12 -4.28 14.84 5.51
N THR A 13 -5.45 14.47 4.99
CA THR A 13 -6.29 15.43 4.25
C THR A 13 -6.62 16.66 5.10
N ALA A 14 -6.65 17.83 4.47
CA ALA A 14 -6.75 19.12 5.15
C ALA A 14 -7.92 19.18 6.13
N GLY A 15 -7.61 19.45 7.40
CA GLY A 15 -8.60 19.57 8.47
C GLY A 15 -9.47 18.35 8.72
N CYS A 16 -9.05 17.16 8.27
CA CYS A 16 -9.85 15.92 8.27
C CYS A 16 -11.19 16.08 7.53
N LYS A 17 -11.25 16.97 6.52
CA LYS A 17 -12.46 17.27 5.74
C LYS A 17 -12.25 17.15 4.23
N GLY A 18 -11.08 17.53 3.75
CA GLY A 18 -10.73 17.50 2.33
C GLY A 18 -9.76 18.61 1.92
N CYS A 19 -8.88 18.29 1.00
CA CYS A 19 -7.99 19.24 0.35
C CYS A 19 -8.76 19.95 -0.78
N THR A 20 -8.87 21.28 -0.71
CA THR A 20 -9.69 22.08 -1.65
C THR A 20 -8.87 23.05 -2.50
N MET A 21 -7.65 23.39 -2.08
CA MET A 21 -6.75 24.32 -2.78
C MET A 21 -5.53 23.62 -3.36
N SER A 22 -4.93 22.73 -2.59
CA SER A 22 -3.83 21.84 -2.97
C SER A 22 -3.80 20.67 -1.98
N GLY A 23 -3.24 19.53 -2.39
CA GLY A 23 -3.06 18.39 -1.49
C GLY A 23 -2.04 18.68 -0.39
N VAL A 24 -2.29 18.27 0.84
CA VAL A 24 -1.31 18.27 1.93
C VAL A 24 -0.08 17.43 1.54
N CYS A 25 -0.27 16.38 0.74
CA CYS A 25 0.81 15.56 0.17
C CYS A 25 1.65 16.29 -0.90
N GLY A 26 1.25 17.48 -1.33
CA GLY A 26 1.89 18.24 -2.41
C GLY A 26 1.23 18.09 -3.79
N LYS A 27 0.13 17.35 -3.89
CA LYS A 27 -0.62 17.19 -5.14
C LYS A 27 -1.23 18.52 -5.58
N LYS A 28 -0.97 18.91 -6.83
CA LYS A 28 -1.52 20.12 -7.43
C LYS A 28 -2.94 19.89 -7.94
N PRO A 29 -3.77 20.96 -8.09
CA PRO A 29 -5.15 20.83 -8.57
C PRO A 29 -5.28 20.19 -9.95
N ASP A 30 -4.41 20.51 -10.89
CA ASP A 30 -4.40 19.92 -12.24
C ASP A 30 -4.07 18.42 -12.23
N VAL A 31 -3.16 18.00 -11.37
CA VAL A 31 -2.86 16.57 -11.15
C VAL A 31 -4.06 15.87 -10.50
N ALA A 32 -4.70 16.51 -9.52
CA ALA A 32 -5.90 15.97 -8.88
C ALA A 32 -7.05 15.77 -9.90
N ALA A 33 -7.27 16.74 -10.78
CA ALA A 33 -8.26 16.66 -11.85
C ALA A 33 -7.97 15.47 -12.80
N MET A 34 -6.72 15.29 -13.22
CA MET A 34 -6.36 14.17 -14.09
C MET A 34 -6.44 12.82 -13.38
N GLN A 35 -6.17 12.76 -12.10
CA GLN A 35 -6.39 11.53 -11.30
C GLN A 35 -7.88 11.19 -11.21
N ASP A 36 -8.74 12.14 -10.96
CA ASP A 36 -10.20 11.93 -10.94
C ASP A 36 -10.69 11.43 -12.32
N LEU A 37 -10.19 12.02 -13.39
CA LEU A 37 -10.52 11.61 -14.75
C LEU A 37 -9.99 10.20 -15.06
N LEU A 38 -8.77 9.86 -14.62
CA LEU A 38 -8.23 8.52 -14.79
C LEU A 38 -9.07 7.47 -14.04
N VAL A 39 -9.52 7.78 -12.83
CA VAL A 39 -10.45 6.91 -12.10
C VAL A 39 -11.75 6.74 -12.86
N TYR A 40 -12.32 7.82 -13.40
CA TYR A 40 -13.55 7.79 -14.17
C TYR A 40 -13.45 6.92 -15.44
N VAL A 41 -12.40 7.09 -16.24
CA VAL A 41 -12.21 6.24 -17.43
C VAL A 41 -11.92 4.79 -17.06
N THR A 42 -11.27 4.57 -15.93
CA THR A 42 -11.02 3.21 -15.40
C THR A 42 -12.31 2.55 -14.93
N LYS A 43 -13.23 3.30 -14.32
CA LYS A 43 -14.60 2.83 -14.04
C LYS A 43 -15.33 2.48 -15.34
N GLY A 44 -15.17 3.28 -16.38
CA GLY A 44 -15.77 3.04 -17.68
C GLY A 44 -15.32 1.75 -18.34
N ILE A 45 -14.00 1.52 -18.44
CA ILE A 45 -13.48 0.27 -19.01
C ILE A 45 -13.83 -0.93 -18.12
N SER A 46 -13.90 -0.75 -16.80
CA SER A 46 -14.32 -1.80 -15.87
C SER A 46 -15.78 -2.22 -16.07
N ALA A 47 -16.65 -1.29 -16.40
CA ALA A 47 -18.04 -1.59 -16.77
C ALA A 47 -18.11 -2.42 -18.06
N ILE A 48 -17.27 -2.11 -19.04
CA ILE A 48 -17.18 -2.87 -20.29
C ILE A 48 -16.67 -4.29 -20.04
N THR A 49 -15.57 -4.44 -19.31
CA THR A 49 -15.02 -5.78 -19.02
C THR A 49 -15.97 -6.63 -18.18
N THR A 50 -16.71 -6.00 -17.28
CA THR A 50 -17.75 -6.68 -16.50
C THR A 50 -18.88 -7.18 -17.42
N ALA A 51 -19.36 -6.35 -18.35
CA ALA A 51 -20.36 -6.76 -19.33
C ALA A 51 -19.86 -7.89 -20.23
N LEU A 52 -18.60 -7.82 -20.70
CA LEU A 52 -17.99 -8.89 -21.50
C LEU A 52 -17.95 -10.21 -20.75
N ARG A 53 -17.57 -10.21 -19.48
CA ARG A 53 -17.58 -11.44 -18.66
C ARG A 53 -18.99 -11.99 -18.44
N GLN A 54 -20.00 -11.12 -18.27
CA GLN A 54 -21.40 -11.53 -18.19
C GLN A 54 -21.90 -12.17 -19.48
N GLU A 55 -21.35 -11.76 -20.63
CA GLU A 55 -21.60 -12.37 -21.94
C GLU A 55 -20.75 -13.65 -22.19
N GLY A 56 -19.99 -14.12 -21.19
CA GLY A 56 -19.13 -15.30 -21.30
C GLY A 56 -17.83 -15.07 -22.08
N LYS A 57 -17.45 -13.81 -22.31
CA LYS A 57 -16.23 -13.45 -23.02
C LYS A 57 -15.07 -13.25 -22.04
N GLN A 58 -13.87 -13.63 -22.47
CA GLN A 58 -12.67 -13.46 -21.65
C GLN A 58 -12.09 -12.04 -21.78
N VAL A 59 -11.47 -11.57 -20.70
CA VAL A 59 -10.71 -10.33 -20.66
C VAL A 59 -9.22 -10.68 -20.55
N SER A 60 -8.40 -10.08 -21.41
CA SER A 60 -6.97 -10.38 -21.45
C SER A 60 -6.24 -9.88 -20.18
N ALA A 61 -5.14 -10.55 -19.82
CA ALA A 61 -4.26 -10.11 -18.74
C ALA A 61 -3.76 -8.67 -18.95
N LYS A 62 -3.47 -8.27 -20.19
CA LYS A 62 -3.07 -6.90 -20.54
C LYS A 62 -4.09 -5.87 -20.08
N ILE A 63 -5.38 -6.13 -20.29
CA ILE A 63 -6.47 -5.21 -19.86
C ILE A 63 -6.60 -5.23 -18.35
N ASN A 64 -6.53 -6.39 -17.71
CA ASN A 64 -6.55 -6.49 -16.24
C ASN A 64 -5.39 -5.68 -15.63
N HIS A 65 -4.18 -5.84 -16.14
CA HIS A 65 -3.00 -5.10 -15.68
C HIS A 65 -3.12 -3.58 -15.91
N LEU A 66 -3.70 -3.15 -17.04
CA LEU A 66 -3.96 -1.74 -17.33
C LEU A 66 -4.87 -1.11 -16.27
N ILE A 67 -5.99 -1.77 -15.96
CA ILE A 67 -6.97 -1.30 -14.96
C ILE A 67 -6.32 -1.24 -13.57
N THR A 68 -5.64 -2.30 -13.19
CA THR A 68 -4.93 -2.40 -11.91
C THR A 68 -3.89 -1.29 -11.75
N LEU A 69 -3.07 -1.06 -12.77
CA LEU A 69 -2.02 -0.04 -12.71
C LEU A 69 -2.61 1.38 -12.74
N ASN A 70 -3.73 1.61 -13.42
CA ASN A 70 -4.43 2.90 -13.39
C ASN A 70 -4.84 3.26 -11.96
N LEU A 71 -5.49 2.35 -11.24
CA LEU A 71 -5.89 2.58 -9.86
C LEU A 71 -4.67 2.81 -8.97
N PHE A 72 -3.65 1.97 -9.09
CA PHE A 72 -2.42 2.12 -8.31
C PHE A 72 -1.74 3.47 -8.53
N THR A 73 -1.73 3.99 -9.75
CA THR A 73 -1.16 5.31 -10.08
C THR A 73 -1.86 6.44 -9.32
N THR A 74 -3.13 6.28 -8.95
CA THR A 74 -3.93 7.31 -8.27
C THR A 74 -3.93 7.20 -6.74
N ILE A 75 -3.21 6.25 -6.14
CA ILE A 75 -3.11 6.22 -4.67
C ILE A 75 -2.31 7.41 -4.16
N THR A 76 -2.46 7.71 -2.87
CA THR A 76 -1.82 8.87 -2.27
C THR A 76 -0.31 8.86 -2.50
N ASN A 77 0.23 9.99 -2.93
CA ASN A 77 1.66 10.27 -3.16
C ASN A 77 2.43 9.23 -3.99
N ALA A 78 1.76 8.63 -4.96
CA ALA A 78 2.39 7.72 -5.94
C ALA A 78 2.90 8.49 -7.16
N ASN A 79 2.02 9.23 -7.85
CA ASN A 79 2.35 9.91 -9.09
C ASN A 79 1.86 11.36 -9.08
N PHE A 80 2.81 12.30 -9.20
CA PHE A 80 2.59 13.73 -9.25
C PHE A 80 2.75 14.31 -10.67
N ASP A 81 3.01 13.45 -11.65
CA ASP A 81 3.29 13.85 -13.02
C ASP A 81 2.00 13.83 -13.86
N LYS A 82 1.51 15.02 -14.20
CA LYS A 82 0.31 15.19 -15.00
C LYS A 82 0.41 14.50 -16.36
N GLU A 83 1.55 14.61 -17.05
CA GLU A 83 1.75 14.02 -18.38
C GLU A 83 1.70 12.49 -18.34
N SER A 84 2.28 11.89 -17.30
CA SER A 84 2.20 10.45 -17.05
C SER A 84 0.75 10.00 -16.88
N ILE A 85 -0.06 10.74 -16.11
CA ILE A 85 -1.47 10.42 -15.87
C ILE A 85 -2.30 10.58 -17.14
N GLU A 86 -2.09 11.65 -17.89
CA GLU A 86 -2.76 11.89 -19.18
C GLU A 86 -2.42 10.80 -20.20
N SER A 87 -1.16 10.33 -20.23
CA SER A 87 -0.77 9.21 -21.09
C SER A 87 -1.54 7.93 -20.76
N ARG A 88 -1.78 7.67 -19.48
CA ARG A 88 -2.59 6.53 -19.04
C ARG A 88 -4.07 6.69 -19.40
N ILE A 89 -4.61 7.90 -19.33
CA ILE A 89 -5.99 8.19 -19.79
C ILE A 89 -6.09 7.87 -21.28
N ARG A 90 -5.17 8.37 -22.12
CA ARG A 90 -5.15 8.10 -23.57
C ARG A 90 -5.08 6.59 -23.86
N ALA A 91 -4.17 5.88 -23.23
CA ALA A 91 -4.04 4.44 -23.41
C ALA A 91 -5.32 3.68 -23.01
N THR A 92 -5.96 4.10 -21.92
CA THR A 92 -7.22 3.50 -21.45
C THR A 92 -8.37 3.77 -22.41
N LEU A 93 -8.49 4.98 -22.94
CA LEU A 93 -9.50 5.33 -23.94
C LEU A 93 -9.34 4.51 -25.22
N THR A 94 -8.10 4.28 -25.66
CA THR A 94 -7.80 3.45 -26.85
C THR A 94 -8.27 2.00 -26.64
N GLU A 95 -7.90 1.38 -25.54
CA GLU A 95 -8.33 0.00 -25.24
C GLU A 95 -9.84 -0.08 -25.00
N LYS A 96 -10.41 0.93 -24.35
CA LYS A 96 -11.85 1.02 -24.12
C LYS A 96 -12.64 1.05 -25.42
N GLU A 97 -12.21 1.80 -26.43
CA GLU A 97 -12.86 1.85 -27.75
C GLU A 97 -12.85 0.46 -28.43
N VAL A 98 -11.75 -0.26 -28.33
CA VAL A 98 -11.63 -1.61 -28.89
C VAL A 98 -12.57 -2.60 -28.20
N LEU A 99 -12.61 -2.56 -26.87
CA LEU A 99 -13.46 -3.47 -26.08
C LEU A 99 -14.96 -3.14 -26.23
N LEU A 100 -15.32 -1.86 -26.35
CA LEU A 100 -16.70 -1.43 -26.50
C LEU A 100 -17.37 -2.06 -27.73
N LYS A 101 -16.62 -2.23 -28.81
CA LYS A 101 -17.09 -2.86 -30.06
C LYS A 101 -17.42 -4.36 -29.87
N GLN A 102 -16.95 -4.98 -28.80
CA GLN A 102 -17.18 -6.41 -28.50
C GLN A 102 -18.40 -6.64 -27.62
N VAL A 103 -18.95 -5.59 -26.99
CA VAL A 103 -20.14 -5.70 -26.12
C VAL A 103 -21.37 -5.80 -26.99
N THR A 104 -22.19 -6.82 -26.73
CA THR A 104 -23.43 -7.06 -27.48
C THR A 104 -24.54 -6.09 -27.07
N ASN A 105 -24.74 -5.93 -25.76
CA ASN A 105 -25.78 -5.06 -25.22
C ASN A 105 -25.19 -3.76 -24.65
N LEU A 106 -25.17 -2.70 -25.46
CA LEU A 106 -24.66 -1.39 -25.07
C LEU A 106 -25.61 -0.62 -24.13
N THR A 107 -26.87 -1.01 -24.00
CA THR A 107 -27.87 -0.28 -23.21
C THR A 107 -27.63 -0.40 -21.70
N VAL A 108 -26.98 -1.46 -21.26
CA VAL A 108 -26.65 -1.70 -19.85
C VAL A 108 -25.42 -0.92 -19.37
N LEU A 109 -24.69 -0.30 -20.30
CA LEU A 109 -23.43 0.39 -19.98
C LEU A 109 -23.68 1.81 -19.50
N PRO A 110 -22.97 2.25 -18.42
CA PRO A 110 -23.03 3.63 -17.94
C PRO A 110 -22.36 4.61 -18.92
N GLU A 111 -22.58 5.90 -18.72
CA GLU A 111 -22.01 6.97 -19.54
C GLU A 111 -20.48 6.90 -19.57
N ALA A 112 -19.83 6.61 -18.44
CA ALA A 112 -18.38 6.46 -18.35
C ALA A 112 -17.80 5.41 -19.32
N ALA A 113 -18.55 4.36 -19.63
CA ALA A 113 -18.14 3.35 -20.62
C ALA A 113 -18.17 3.89 -22.06
N LYS A 114 -19.04 4.85 -22.35
CA LYS A 114 -19.28 5.43 -23.68
C LYS A 114 -18.48 6.70 -23.93
N TRP A 115 -18.05 7.39 -22.87
CA TRP A 115 -17.28 8.63 -23.00
C TRP A 115 -15.95 8.37 -23.72
N ASN A 116 -15.70 9.12 -24.78
CA ASN A 116 -14.59 8.91 -25.73
C ASN A 116 -13.41 9.90 -25.59
N GLY A 117 -13.48 10.82 -24.62
CA GLY A 117 -12.42 11.80 -24.40
C GLY A 117 -12.41 13.00 -25.34
N SER A 118 -13.49 13.22 -26.12
CA SER A 118 -13.58 14.34 -27.10
C SER A 118 -13.81 15.70 -26.45
N GLU A 119 -14.24 15.74 -25.20
CA GLU A 119 -14.46 16.97 -24.44
C GLU A 119 -13.18 17.49 -23.80
N ASN A 120 -13.24 18.75 -23.29
CA ASN A 120 -12.15 19.28 -22.46
C ASN A 120 -12.00 18.45 -21.18
N TRP A 121 -10.83 17.89 -20.96
CA TRP A 121 -10.58 16.96 -19.86
C TRP A 121 -10.64 17.61 -18.48
N GLU A 122 -10.21 18.86 -18.36
CA GLU A 122 -10.29 19.58 -17.08
C GLU A 122 -11.74 19.92 -16.70
N GLU A 123 -12.57 20.26 -17.69
CA GLU A 123 -14.01 20.46 -17.48
C GLU A 123 -14.70 19.14 -17.12
N LYS A 124 -14.41 18.05 -17.85
CA LYS A 124 -14.96 16.74 -17.53
C LYS A 124 -14.58 16.28 -16.12
N ALA A 125 -13.32 16.45 -15.73
CA ALA A 125 -12.83 16.07 -14.41
C ALA A 125 -13.63 16.73 -13.26
N ARG A 126 -14.07 17.98 -13.44
CA ARG A 126 -14.89 18.70 -12.46
C ARG A 126 -16.27 18.07 -12.22
N THR A 127 -16.78 17.34 -13.21
CA THR A 127 -18.13 16.74 -13.16
C THR A 127 -18.12 15.29 -12.69
N VAL A 128 -16.96 14.64 -12.60
CA VAL A 128 -16.83 13.18 -12.33
C VAL A 128 -16.02 12.85 -11.08
N GLY A 129 -15.56 13.86 -10.34
CA GLY A 129 -14.82 13.69 -9.10
C GLY A 129 -15.70 13.24 -7.93
N VAL A 130 -15.10 13.15 -6.76
CA VAL A 130 -15.74 12.66 -5.52
C VAL A 130 -17.07 13.36 -5.23
N LEU A 131 -17.14 14.69 -5.40
CA LEU A 131 -18.32 15.48 -5.08
C LEU A 131 -19.45 15.36 -6.11
N SER A 132 -19.26 14.62 -7.20
CA SER A 132 -20.34 14.34 -8.17
C SER A 132 -21.47 13.48 -7.59
N THR A 133 -21.20 12.74 -6.51
CA THR A 133 -22.23 12.02 -5.74
C THR A 133 -22.72 12.93 -4.61
N GLU A 134 -23.95 13.45 -4.72
CA GLU A 134 -24.50 14.43 -3.78
C GLU A 134 -24.86 13.83 -2.41
N ASN A 135 -25.46 12.63 -2.40
CA ASN A 135 -25.80 11.95 -1.15
C ASN A 135 -24.53 11.55 -0.41
N GLU A 136 -24.36 12.05 0.81
CA GLU A 136 -23.14 11.87 1.61
C GLU A 136 -22.88 10.40 1.98
N ASP A 137 -23.90 9.63 2.30
CA ASP A 137 -23.74 8.22 2.68
C ASP A 137 -23.39 7.36 1.46
N ILE A 138 -24.06 7.57 0.34
CA ILE A 138 -23.73 6.91 -0.93
C ILE A 138 -22.32 7.27 -1.38
N ARG A 139 -21.96 8.56 -1.33
CA ARG A 139 -20.59 9.03 -1.62
C ARG A 139 -19.56 8.36 -0.72
N SER A 140 -19.80 8.33 0.57
CA SER A 140 -18.93 7.70 1.56
C SER A 140 -18.66 6.21 1.24
N LEU A 141 -19.71 5.45 0.95
CA LEU A 141 -19.59 4.04 0.62
C LEU A 141 -18.92 3.80 -0.74
N ARG A 142 -19.26 4.59 -1.76
CA ARG A 142 -18.59 4.53 -3.07
C ARG A 142 -17.09 4.79 -2.96
N GLU A 143 -16.70 5.80 -2.18
CA GLU A 143 -15.29 6.13 -1.99
C GLU A 143 -14.57 5.10 -1.10
N LEU A 144 -15.23 4.56 -0.07
CA LEU A 144 -14.68 3.48 0.74
C LEU A 144 -14.38 2.24 -0.12
N ILE A 145 -15.30 1.86 -1.01
CA ILE A 145 -15.09 0.77 -1.97
C ILE A 145 -13.94 1.13 -2.93
N THR A 146 -13.98 2.28 -3.56
CA THR A 146 -12.96 2.73 -4.52
C THR A 146 -11.58 2.76 -3.87
N TYR A 147 -11.45 3.28 -2.66
CA TYR A 147 -10.18 3.34 -1.96
C TYR A 147 -9.68 1.96 -1.53
N GLY A 148 -10.59 1.08 -1.10
CA GLY A 148 -10.28 -0.33 -0.89
C GLY A 148 -9.74 -1.00 -2.16
N LEU A 149 -10.38 -0.77 -3.30
CA LEU A 149 -9.95 -1.30 -4.61
C LEU A 149 -8.62 -0.70 -5.08
N LYS A 150 -8.34 0.57 -4.78
CA LYS A 150 -7.01 1.16 -5.01
C LYS A 150 -5.93 0.42 -4.23
N GLY A 151 -6.18 0.10 -2.97
CA GLY A 151 -5.28 -0.70 -2.14
C GLY A 151 -5.09 -2.12 -2.68
N LEU A 152 -6.18 -2.77 -3.07
CA LEU A 152 -6.14 -4.10 -3.69
C LEU A 152 -5.34 -4.09 -4.99
N SER A 153 -5.50 -3.04 -5.81
CA SER A 153 -4.77 -2.89 -7.07
C SER A 153 -3.26 -2.82 -6.86
N ALA A 154 -2.80 -2.16 -5.80
CA ALA A 154 -1.39 -2.11 -5.46
C ALA A 154 -0.84 -3.52 -5.16
N TYR A 155 -1.52 -4.30 -4.36
CA TYR A 155 -1.12 -5.67 -4.04
C TYR A 155 -1.19 -6.61 -5.24
N SER A 156 -2.25 -6.50 -6.06
CA SER A 156 -2.35 -7.25 -7.31
C SER A 156 -1.21 -6.93 -8.27
N LYS A 157 -0.86 -5.66 -8.44
CA LYS A 157 0.26 -5.25 -9.32
C LYS A 157 1.59 -5.86 -8.86
N HIS A 158 1.87 -5.91 -7.55
CA HIS A 158 3.09 -6.53 -7.04
C HIS A 158 3.14 -8.05 -7.30
N ALA A 159 2.00 -8.74 -7.30
CA ALA A 159 1.93 -10.13 -7.71
C ALA A 159 2.08 -10.29 -9.24
N ASN A 160 1.45 -9.40 -10.02
CA ASN A 160 1.54 -9.44 -11.48
C ASN A 160 2.97 -9.28 -12.00
N VAL A 161 3.80 -8.42 -11.40
CA VAL A 161 5.22 -8.28 -11.81
C VAL A 161 6.05 -9.54 -11.51
N LEU A 162 5.57 -10.41 -10.63
CA LEU A 162 6.10 -11.74 -10.38
C LEU A 162 5.38 -12.83 -11.19
N LEU A 163 4.65 -12.42 -12.22
CA LEU A 163 3.90 -13.29 -13.16
C LEU A 163 2.84 -14.15 -12.47
N LYS A 164 2.23 -13.60 -11.40
CA LYS A 164 1.09 -14.21 -10.71
C LYS A 164 -0.14 -13.34 -10.93
N ASP A 165 -1.14 -13.91 -11.58
CA ASP A 165 -2.43 -13.29 -11.84
C ASP A 165 -3.54 -14.11 -11.15
N ASN A 166 -4.66 -13.45 -10.87
CA ASN A 166 -5.87 -14.09 -10.38
C ASN A 166 -7.09 -13.42 -11.03
N ASP A 167 -7.71 -14.12 -12.01
CA ASP A 167 -8.84 -13.58 -12.77
C ASP A 167 -10.08 -13.33 -11.90
N GLU A 168 -10.27 -14.08 -10.82
CA GLU A 168 -11.38 -13.83 -9.88
C GLU A 168 -11.20 -12.50 -9.13
N VAL A 169 -9.98 -12.19 -8.71
CA VAL A 169 -9.65 -10.91 -8.07
C VAL A 169 -9.82 -9.77 -9.07
N ASP A 170 -9.29 -9.93 -10.29
CA ASP A 170 -9.40 -8.92 -11.35
C ASP A 170 -10.86 -8.67 -11.75
N ALA A 171 -11.64 -9.74 -11.93
CA ALA A 171 -13.06 -9.66 -12.25
C ALA A 171 -13.86 -8.95 -11.16
N PHE A 172 -13.60 -9.28 -9.90
CA PHE A 172 -14.25 -8.62 -8.76
C PHE A 172 -13.87 -7.14 -8.69
N LEU A 173 -12.59 -6.81 -8.78
CA LEU A 173 -12.10 -5.42 -8.74
C LEU A 173 -12.82 -4.57 -9.77
N GLN A 174 -12.94 -5.07 -11.01
CA GLN A 174 -13.59 -4.36 -12.11
C GLN A 174 -15.10 -4.26 -11.91
N LYS A 175 -15.76 -5.34 -11.49
CA LYS A 175 -17.20 -5.36 -11.15
C LYS A 175 -17.52 -4.35 -10.04
N ALA A 176 -16.77 -4.37 -8.96
CA ALA A 176 -17.00 -3.50 -7.81
C ALA A 176 -16.73 -2.03 -8.16
N LEU A 177 -15.67 -1.76 -8.94
CA LEU A 177 -15.37 -0.41 -9.39
C LEU A 177 -16.48 0.15 -10.31
N ALA A 178 -16.97 -0.66 -11.24
CA ALA A 178 -18.09 -0.29 -12.11
C ALA A 178 -19.39 -0.08 -11.31
N ALA A 179 -19.63 -0.88 -10.29
CA ALA A 179 -20.80 -0.76 -9.41
C ALA A 179 -20.90 0.60 -8.70
N THR A 180 -19.78 1.26 -8.47
CA THR A 180 -19.78 2.62 -7.89
C THR A 180 -20.40 3.70 -8.80
N LEU A 181 -20.68 3.37 -10.06
CA LEU A 181 -21.41 4.22 -11.02
C LEU A 181 -22.91 3.94 -11.05
N ASN A 182 -23.39 2.90 -10.37
CA ASN A 182 -24.78 2.47 -10.44
C ASN A 182 -25.63 3.22 -9.40
N ASP A 183 -26.46 4.15 -9.87
CA ASP A 183 -27.34 4.97 -9.01
C ASP A 183 -28.52 4.18 -8.42
N ASN A 184 -28.76 2.95 -8.88
CA ASN A 184 -29.83 2.08 -8.36
C ASN A 184 -29.41 1.27 -7.13
N LEU A 185 -28.12 1.26 -6.76
CA LEU A 185 -27.67 0.55 -5.56
C LEU A 185 -28.05 1.31 -4.29
N SER A 186 -28.67 0.60 -3.37
CA SER A 186 -29.00 1.11 -2.04
C SER A 186 -27.76 1.23 -1.14
N VAL A 187 -27.93 1.85 0.01
CA VAL A 187 -26.89 1.87 1.08
C VAL A 187 -26.54 0.45 1.51
N GLU A 188 -27.54 -0.42 1.67
CA GLU A 188 -27.37 -1.83 2.05
C GLU A 188 -26.59 -2.61 1.00
N ASP A 189 -26.88 -2.40 -0.29
CA ASP A 189 -26.13 -3.02 -1.40
C ASP A 189 -24.65 -2.59 -1.38
N LEU A 190 -24.39 -1.31 -1.13
CA LEU A 190 -23.03 -0.78 -1.06
C LEU A 190 -22.28 -1.24 0.20
N ILE A 191 -22.97 -1.43 1.33
CA ILE A 191 -22.37 -2.05 2.53
C ILE A 191 -21.98 -3.51 2.23
N ALA A 192 -22.86 -4.27 1.60
CA ALA A 192 -22.56 -5.64 1.20
C ALA A 192 -21.35 -5.70 0.26
N LEU A 193 -21.29 -4.81 -0.72
CA LEU A 193 -20.15 -4.71 -1.65
C LEU A 193 -18.85 -4.28 -0.95
N THR A 194 -18.94 -3.45 0.07
CA THR A 194 -17.79 -3.06 0.91
C THR A 194 -17.22 -4.29 1.63
N MET A 195 -18.08 -5.12 2.22
CA MET A 195 -17.65 -6.35 2.88
C MET A 195 -17.07 -7.37 1.88
N GLU A 196 -17.66 -7.49 0.70
CA GLU A 196 -17.12 -8.33 -0.37
C GLU A 196 -15.76 -7.82 -0.86
N THR A 197 -15.54 -6.50 -0.89
CA THR A 197 -14.23 -5.89 -1.15
C THR A 197 -13.20 -6.37 -0.13
N GLY A 198 -13.56 -6.43 1.14
CA GLY A 198 -12.71 -7.00 2.20
C GLY A 198 -12.34 -8.47 1.95
N LYS A 199 -13.29 -9.28 1.51
CA LYS A 199 -13.05 -10.68 1.11
C LYS A 199 -11.96 -10.80 0.05
N TYR A 200 -12.07 -10.02 -1.02
CA TYR A 200 -11.07 -10.02 -2.10
C TYR A 200 -9.76 -9.33 -1.71
N GLY A 201 -9.79 -8.47 -0.71
CA GLY A 201 -8.59 -7.98 -0.04
C GLY A 201 -7.76 -9.10 0.57
N VAL A 202 -8.40 -10.03 1.26
CA VAL A 202 -7.74 -11.26 1.77
C VAL A 202 -7.15 -12.08 0.61
N SER A 203 -7.92 -12.31 -0.45
CA SER A 203 -7.46 -13.07 -1.63
C SER A 203 -6.27 -12.40 -2.32
N GLY A 204 -6.29 -11.08 -2.47
CA GLY A 204 -5.21 -10.32 -3.09
C GLY A 204 -3.92 -10.34 -2.26
N MET A 205 -4.02 -10.19 -0.95
CA MET A 205 -2.86 -10.30 -0.05
C MET A 205 -2.30 -11.72 0.00
N ALA A 206 -3.17 -12.75 0.00
CA ALA A 206 -2.74 -14.15 -0.06
C ALA A 206 -1.99 -14.45 -1.37
N MET A 207 -2.48 -13.93 -2.50
CA MET A 207 -1.80 -14.05 -3.80
C MET A 207 -0.41 -13.39 -3.77
N LEU A 208 -0.30 -12.20 -3.20
CA LEU A 208 0.98 -11.51 -3.11
C LEU A 208 1.96 -12.21 -2.17
N ASP A 209 1.50 -12.69 -1.02
CA ASP A 209 2.31 -13.48 -0.08
C ASP A 209 2.88 -14.71 -0.79
N LYS A 210 2.03 -15.44 -1.51
CA LYS A 210 2.48 -16.60 -2.28
C LYS A 210 3.45 -16.21 -3.40
N ALA A 211 3.21 -15.13 -4.13
CA ALA A 211 4.10 -14.65 -5.19
C ALA A 211 5.48 -14.30 -4.63
N ASN A 212 5.53 -13.59 -3.51
CA ASN A 212 6.78 -13.21 -2.84
C ASN A 212 7.54 -14.43 -2.31
N THR A 213 6.86 -15.35 -1.63
CA THR A 213 7.51 -16.52 -1.02
C THR A 213 7.93 -17.57 -2.05
N ASP A 214 7.17 -17.76 -3.13
CA ASP A 214 7.57 -18.60 -4.26
C ASP A 214 8.83 -18.04 -4.96
N SER A 215 8.96 -16.72 -5.06
CA SER A 215 10.07 -16.06 -5.75
C SER A 215 11.31 -15.89 -4.88
N TYR A 216 11.14 -15.59 -3.61
CA TYR A 216 12.25 -15.13 -2.73
C TYR A 216 12.45 -15.97 -1.48
N GLY A 217 11.62 -16.99 -1.26
CA GLY A 217 11.61 -17.82 -0.05
C GLY A 217 10.76 -17.21 1.06
N ASN A 218 10.52 -17.98 2.11
CA ASN A 218 9.83 -17.46 3.29
C ASN A 218 10.74 -16.51 4.06
N PRO A 219 10.23 -15.35 4.49
CA PRO A 219 10.98 -14.49 5.41
C PRO A 219 11.48 -15.25 6.63
N GLU A 220 12.69 -14.95 7.05
CA GLU A 220 13.34 -15.57 8.19
C GLU A 220 13.88 -14.52 9.14
N ILE A 221 14.06 -14.87 10.42
CA ILE A 221 14.60 -13.97 11.44
C ILE A 221 15.95 -13.44 10.96
N THR A 222 16.06 -12.12 10.85
CA THR A 222 17.20 -11.44 10.25
C THR A 222 17.58 -10.23 11.08
N LYS A 223 18.86 -10.08 11.36
CA LYS A 223 19.46 -8.84 11.83
C LYS A 223 19.83 -7.99 10.64
N VAL A 224 19.25 -6.81 10.56
CA VAL A 224 19.47 -5.86 9.48
C VAL A 224 20.35 -4.73 9.98
N ASN A 225 21.50 -4.54 9.31
CA ASN A 225 22.40 -3.41 9.57
C ASN A 225 21.72 -2.08 9.25
N ILE A 226 21.90 -1.08 10.09
CA ILE A 226 21.38 0.28 9.89
C ILE A 226 22.49 1.35 9.77
N GLY A 227 23.74 0.92 9.74
CA GLY A 227 24.89 1.77 9.42
C GLY A 227 25.20 1.80 7.92
N VAL A 228 26.30 2.43 7.56
CA VAL A 228 26.74 2.60 6.16
C VAL A 228 28.13 2.03 5.93
N ARG A 229 28.45 1.76 4.66
CA ARG A 229 29.79 1.42 4.17
C ARG A 229 30.41 2.61 3.43
N LYS A 230 31.62 2.42 2.93
CA LYS A 230 32.41 3.49 2.27
C LYS A 230 32.18 3.61 0.77
N ASN A 231 31.48 2.65 0.15
CA ASN A 231 31.18 2.71 -1.27
C ASN A 231 30.03 3.67 -1.56
N PRO A 232 29.98 4.26 -2.76
CA PRO A 232 28.79 4.96 -3.20
C PRO A 232 27.58 4.00 -3.21
N GLY A 233 26.38 4.54 -3.00
CA GLY A 233 25.19 3.70 -2.85
C GLY A 233 24.00 4.18 -3.66
N ILE A 234 23.04 3.27 -3.86
CA ILE A 234 21.70 3.54 -4.32
C ILE A 234 20.73 3.21 -3.19
N LEU A 235 19.82 4.14 -2.91
CA LEU A 235 18.75 3.95 -1.91
C LEU A 235 17.46 3.54 -2.62
N VAL A 236 16.90 2.41 -2.23
CA VAL A 236 15.64 1.89 -2.80
C VAL A 236 14.52 2.05 -1.79
N SER A 237 13.48 2.75 -2.18
CA SER A 237 12.27 2.96 -1.37
C SER A 237 11.02 2.52 -2.14
N GLY A 238 9.90 2.40 -1.42
CA GLY A 238 8.68 1.84 -1.96
C GLY A 238 8.54 0.36 -1.63
N HIS A 239 7.87 -0.42 -2.50
CA HIS A 239 7.39 -1.75 -2.13
C HIS A 239 7.78 -2.86 -3.11
N ASP A 240 8.24 -2.54 -4.33
CA ASP A 240 8.40 -3.50 -5.41
C ASP A 240 9.69 -4.33 -5.25
N LEU A 241 9.56 -5.59 -4.85
CA LEU A 241 10.70 -6.49 -4.64
C LEU A 241 11.34 -6.93 -5.98
N ARG A 242 10.58 -6.97 -7.07
CA ARG A 242 11.14 -7.32 -8.37
C ARG A 242 12.07 -6.24 -8.90
N ASP A 243 11.72 -4.97 -8.69
CA ASP A 243 12.60 -3.84 -9.04
C ASP A 243 13.91 -3.91 -8.23
N LEU A 244 13.82 -4.20 -6.93
CA LEU A 244 15.01 -4.39 -6.10
C LEU A 244 15.88 -5.55 -6.60
N GLU A 245 15.28 -6.69 -6.93
CA GLU A 245 16.00 -7.85 -7.47
C GLU A 245 16.78 -7.49 -8.75
N MET A 246 16.12 -6.86 -9.72
CA MET A 246 16.77 -6.43 -10.96
C MET A 246 17.90 -5.43 -10.71
N LEU A 247 17.73 -4.51 -9.77
CA LEU A 247 18.78 -3.58 -9.40
C LEU A 247 19.98 -4.29 -8.75
N LEU A 248 19.72 -5.21 -7.82
CA LEU A 248 20.78 -6.00 -7.18
C LEU A 248 21.55 -6.84 -8.17
N GLU A 249 20.88 -7.46 -9.14
CA GLU A 249 21.53 -8.21 -10.22
C GLU A 249 22.46 -7.31 -11.06
N GLN A 250 22.02 -6.09 -11.39
CA GLN A 250 22.75 -5.17 -12.24
C GLN A 250 23.87 -4.40 -11.52
N THR A 251 23.82 -4.32 -10.18
CA THR A 251 24.85 -3.64 -9.39
C THR A 251 26.00 -4.54 -8.97
N GLN A 252 25.91 -5.85 -9.19
CA GLN A 252 26.99 -6.78 -8.83
C GLN A 252 28.27 -6.43 -9.55
N GLY A 253 29.39 -6.38 -8.82
CA GLY A 253 30.71 -6.11 -9.35
C GLY A 253 30.95 -4.67 -9.80
N THR A 254 30.01 -3.76 -9.59
CA THR A 254 30.11 -2.36 -10.02
C THR A 254 30.78 -1.45 -9.00
N GLY A 255 30.96 -1.90 -7.76
CA GLY A 255 31.42 -1.07 -6.64
C GLY A 255 30.34 -0.19 -6.04
N VAL A 256 29.08 -0.35 -6.44
CA VAL A 256 27.93 0.37 -5.91
C VAL A 256 27.18 -0.52 -4.91
N ASP A 257 26.97 0.01 -3.72
CA ASP A 257 26.18 -0.63 -2.67
C ASP A 257 24.69 -0.26 -2.80
N VAL A 258 23.82 -1.12 -2.28
CA VAL A 258 22.36 -0.93 -2.27
C VAL A 258 21.86 -0.93 -0.84
N TYR A 259 21.05 0.06 -0.52
CA TYR A 259 20.38 0.25 0.77
C TYR A 259 18.88 0.30 0.58
N THR A 260 18.14 -0.13 1.59
CA THR A 260 16.69 0.03 1.62
C THR A 260 16.26 1.21 2.48
N HIS A 261 15.05 1.70 2.23
CA HIS A 261 14.40 2.74 2.99
C HIS A 261 12.92 2.40 3.17
N SER A 262 12.35 2.77 4.32
CA SER A 262 10.91 2.68 4.58
C SER A 262 10.35 1.26 4.35
N GLU A 263 9.36 1.09 3.47
CA GLU A 263 8.71 -0.20 3.21
C GLU A 263 9.60 -1.23 2.47
N MET A 264 10.77 -0.84 2.02
CA MET A 264 11.71 -1.79 1.41
C MET A 264 12.58 -2.54 2.45
N LEU A 265 12.60 -2.09 3.71
CA LEU A 265 13.32 -2.78 4.79
C LEU A 265 13.05 -4.29 4.84
N PRO A 266 11.81 -4.79 4.73
CA PRO A 266 11.53 -6.22 4.82
C PRO A 266 12.15 -7.08 3.73
N ALA A 267 12.65 -6.51 2.64
CA ALA A 267 13.38 -7.24 1.61
C ALA A 267 14.58 -8.01 2.20
N HIS A 268 15.21 -7.47 3.25
CA HIS A 268 16.33 -8.12 3.94
C HIS A 268 15.96 -9.45 4.61
N TYR A 269 14.67 -9.70 4.87
CA TYR A 269 14.20 -10.91 5.53
C TYR A 269 14.10 -12.11 4.59
N TYR A 270 14.05 -11.88 3.27
CA TYR A 270 13.91 -12.94 2.28
C TYR A 270 15.25 -13.62 1.99
N PRO A 271 15.31 -14.97 2.03
CA PRO A 271 16.56 -15.70 1.76
C PRO A 271 17.22 -15.36 0.43
N ALA A 272 16.43 -15.17 -0.63
CA ALA A 272 16.94 -14.92 -1.97
C ALA A 272 17.78 -13.64 -2.10
N PHE A 273 17.55 -12.64 -1.27
CA PHE A 273 18.31 -11.38 -1.31
C PHE A 273 19.63 -11.43 -0.52
N LYS A 274 19.82 -12.43 0.34
CA LYS A 274 21.00 -12.55 1.21
C LYS A 274 22.28 -12.95 0.46
N LYS A 275 22.15 -13.41 -0.77
CA LYS A 275 23.30 -13.77 -1.64
C LYS A 275 24.06 -12.55 -2.20
N TYR A 276 23.50 -11.35 -2.12
CA TYR A 276 24.11 -10.15 -2.68
C TYR A 276 25.00 -9.45 -1.64
N PRO A 277 26.33 -9.46 -1.80
CA PRO A 277 27.25 -8.87 -0.81
C PRO A 277 27.19 -7.34 -0.76
N ASN A 278 26.67 -6.70 -1.81
CA ASN A 278 26.45 -5.26 -1.90
C ASN A 278 25.07 -4.81 -1.41
N PHE A 279 24.25 -5.71 -0.90
CA PHE A 279 23.00 -5.40 -0.21
C PHE A 279 23.28 -5.16 1.27
N VAL A 280 23.43 -3.88 1.67
CA VAL A 280 24.10 -3.49 2.91
C VAL A 280 23.19 -3.50 4.12
N GLY A 281 22.04 -2.87 4.01
CA GLY A 281 21.14 -2.66 5.14
C GLY A 281 20.07 -1.63 4.85
N ASN A 282 19.42 -1.17 5.92
CA ASN A 282 18.39 -0.15 5.84
C ASN A 282 18.93 1.21 6.28
N TYR A 283 18.65 2.25 5.51
CA TYR A 283 19.05 3.62 5.78
C TYR A 283 17.82 4.44 6.18
N GLY A 284 17.83 4.96 7.39
CA GLY A 284 16.79 5.86 7.86
C GLY A 284 15.50 5.18 8.31
N ASN A 285 14.40 5.87 8.12
CA ASN A 285 13.12 5.67 8.78
C ASN A 285 11.96 5.48 7.78
N ALA A 286 10.76 5.88 8.18
CA ALA A 286 9.58 5.86 7.34
C ALA A 286 9.59 6.95 6.28
N TRP A 287 8.71 6.83 5.30
CA TRP A 287 8.61 7.67 4.10
C TRP A 287 8.60 9.18 4.36
N TRP A 288 8.02 9.65 5.44
CA TRP A 288 7.88 11.07 5.72
C TRP A 288 9.19 11.76 6.16
N LYS A 289 10.24 10.97 6.45
CA LYS A 289 11.60 11.45 6.77
C LYS A 289 12.48 11.67 5.53
N GLN A 290 11.95 11.50 4.33
CA GLN A 290 12.72 11.55 3.08
C GLN A 290 13.56 12.80 2.91
N LYS A 291 13.03 13.97 3.31
CA LYS A 291 13.72 15.24 3.04
C LYS A 291 15.12 15.32 3.66
N GLU A 292 15.26 14.81 4.87
CA GLU A 292 16.52 14.77 5.59
C GLU A 292 17.39 13.58 5.15
N GLU A 293 16.76 12.43 5.06
CA GLU A 293 17.46 11.16 4.84
C GLU A 293 17.93 11.00 3.38
N PHE A 294 17.14 11.44 2.40
CA PHE A 294 17.56 11.41 1.00
C PHE A 294 18.66 12.42 0.70
N GLU A 295 18.64 13.56 1.40
CA GLU A 295 19.70 14.55 1.30
C GLU A 295 21.03 14.00 1.83
N SER A 296 21.03 13.41 3.03
CA SER A 296 22.23 12.85 3.68
C SER A 296 22.73 11.55 3.05
N PHE A 297 21.89 10.87 2.25
CA PHE A 297 22.29 9.63 1.56
C PHE A 297 23.35 9.89 0.47
N ASN A 298 23.40 11.08 -0.09
CA ASN A 298 24.37 11.55 -1.10
C ASN A 298 24.30 10.86 -2.47
N GLY A 299 23.73 9.67 -2.57
CA GLY A 299 23.58 8.89 -3.80
C GLY A 299 22.20 8.99 -4.41
N PRO A 300 21.99 8.34 -5.57
CA PRO A 300 20.68 8.25 -6.20
C PRO A 300 19.67 7.47 -5.35
N ILE A 301 18.40 7.86 -5.52
CA ILE A 301 17.25 7.23 -4.87
C ILE A 301 16.35 6.65 -5.95
N LEU A 302 15.94 5.38 -5.79
CA LEU A 302 14.94 4.73 -6.62
C LEU A 302 13.62 4.60 -5.86
N MET A 303 12.61 5.35 -6.28
CA MET A 303 11.24 5.20 -5.82
C MET A 303 10.51 4.20 -6.69
N THR A 304 10.25 3.02 -6.16
CA THR A 304 9.61 1.92 -6.90
C THR A 304 8.10 2.05 -6.94
N THR A 305 7.52 2.70 -5.95
CA THR A 305 6.07 2.88 -5.78
C THR A 305 5.76 4.19 -5.07
N ASN A 306 4.58 4.28 -4.47
CA ASN A 306 4.14 5.39 -3.67
C ASN A 306 5.00 5.60 -2.41
N CYS A 307 4.63 6.62 -1.74
CA CYS A 307 5.18 7.34 -0.61
C CYS A 307 6.26 8.36 -1.01
N ILE A 308 6.07 9.04 -2.14
CA ILE A 308 6.93 10.16 -2.54
C ILE A 308 6.56 11.42 -1.75
N VAL A 309 7.55 12.03 -1.12
CA VAL A 309 7.45 13.39 -0.60
C VAL A 309 8.06 14.33 -1.64
N PRO A 310 7.41 15.45 -1.99
CA PRO A 310 8.00 16.41 -2.93
C PRO A 310 9.47 16.71 -2.58
N PRO A 311 10.41 16.41 -3.50
CA PRO A 311 11.84 16.47 -3.20
C PRO A 311 12.33 17.89 -3.02
N LYS A 312 13.39 18.05 -2.20
CA LYS A 312 14.19 19.27 -2.18
C LYS A 312 15.01 19.38 -3.45
N ASP A 313 15.32 20.61 -3.87
CA ASP A 313 16.19 20.88 -5.03
C ASP A 313 17.58 20.27 -4.86
N SER A 314 18.06 20.13 -3.62
CA SER A 314 19.36 19.55 -3.28
C SER A 314 19.54 18.08 -3.70
N TYR A 315 18.47 17.31 -3.86
CA TYR A 315 18.55 15.90 -4.29
C TYR A 315 17.57 15.52 -5.41
N LYS A 316 16.74 16.43 -5.89
CA LYS A 316 15.75 16.14 -6.93
C LYS A 316 16.37 15.53 -8.18
N ASN A 317 17.57 15.96 -8.56
CA ASN A 317 18.31 15.41 -9.70
C ASN A 317 18.85 13.98 -9.46
N ARG A 318 18.83 13.49 -8.24
CA ARG A 318 19.21 12.12 -7.84
C ARG A 318 17.99 11.21 -7.62
N LEU A 319 16.77 11.73 -7.73
CA LEU A 319 15.54 10.98 -7.53
C LEU A 319 15.08 10.36 -8.86
N TYR A 320 14.97 9.05 -8.87
CA TYR A 320 14.48 8.23 -9.97
C TYR A 320 13.16 7.58 -9.57
N THR A 321 12.26 7.42 -10.51
CA THR A 321 10.99 6.72 -10.32
C THR A 321 10.86 5.57 -11.31
N THR A 322 10.01 4.60 -11.02
CA THR A 322 9.66 3.51 -11.93
C THR A 322 8.22 3.03 -11.67
N GLY A 323 7.66 2.26 -12.59
CA GLY A 323 6.32 1.69 -12.45
C GLY A 323 5.23 2.77 -12.31
N ALA A 324 4.38 2.64 -11.31
CA ALA A 324 3.30 3.58 -11.03
C ALA A 324 3.77 4.92 -10.45
N ALA A 325 4.99 4.98 -9.93
CA ALA A 325 5.56 6.17 -9.33
C ALA A 325 5.96 7.21 -10.39
N GLY A 326 5.80 8.49 -10.06
CA GLY A 326 6.20 9.57 -10.95
C GLY A 326 6.29 10.92 -10.23
N TYR A 327 7.27 11.72 -10.62
CA TYR A 327 7.39 13.09 -10.14
C TYR A 327 7.95 14.01 -11.24
N PRO A 328 7.37 15.22 -11.45
CA PRO A 328 7.82 16.13 -12.50
C PRO A 328 9.30 16.48 -12.35
N GLY A 329 10.05 16.36 -13.45
CA GLY A 329 11.48 16.66 -13.50
C GLY A 329 12.39 15.60 -12.91
N CYS A 330 11.87 14.47 -12.45
CA CYS A 330 12.66 13.31 -12.06
C CYS A 330 12.74 12.29 -13.22
N THR A 331 13.86 11.58 -13.33
CA THR A 331 14.02 10.55 -14.34
C THR A 331 13.16 9.34 -14.02
N HIS A 332 12.32 8.94 -14.96
CA HIS A 332 11.53 7.72 -14.86
C HIS A 332 12.19 6.57 -15.61
N ILE A 333 12.36 5.42 -14.96
CA ILE A 333 12.90 4.20 -15.56
C ILE A 333 11.72 3.36 -16.05
N PRO A 334 11.57 3.18 -17.37
CA PRO A 334 10.46 2.44 -17.93
C PRO A 334 10.66 0.93 -17.83
N GLY A 335 9.60 0.19 -18.03
CA GLY A 335 9.58 -1.28 -18.16
C GLY A 335 8.19 -1.84 -17.89
N GLU A 336 7.79 -2.79 -18.72
CA GLU A 336 6.50 -3.48 -18.61
C GLU A 336 6.61 -4.76 -17.77
N ILE A 337 5.47 -5.33 -17.40
CA ILE A 337 5.41 -6.62 -16.69
C ILE A 337 6.07 -7.71 -17.55
N GLY A 338 7.02 -8.44 -16.96
CA GLY A 338 7.76 -9.50 -17.63
C GLY A 338 9.03 -9.02 -18.35
N GLU A 339 9.26 -7.72 -18.44
CA GLU A 339 10.46 -7.15 -19.02
C GLU A 339 11.57 -6.93 -17.98
N GLN A 340 12.81 -6.91 -18.47
CA GLN A 340 13.97 -6.53 -17.67
C GLN A 340 14.15 -5.02 -17.76
N LYS A 341 14.01 -4.32 -16.64
CA LYS A 341 14.28 -2.88 -16.58
C LYS A 341 15.78 -2.61 -16.68
N ASN A 342 16.14 -1.51 -17.33
CA ASN A 342 17.52 -1.07 -17.45
C ASN A 342 17.85 -0.02 -16.39
N PHE A 343 18.62 -0.41 -15.39
CA PHE A 343 19.08 0.47 -14.31
C PHE A 343 20.48 1.05 -14.55
N SER A 344 21.04 0.97 -15.75
CA SER A 344 22.39 1.47 -16.04
C SER A 344 22.56 2.96 -15.72
N ALA A 345 21.56 3.79 -16.02
CA ALA A 345 21.63 5.23 -15.77
C ALA A 345 21.79 5.58 -14.28
N ILE A 346 21.01 4.94 -13.42
CA ILE A 346 21.09 5.17 -11.96
C ILE A 346 22.39 4.62 -11.38
N ILE A 347 22.89 3.50 -11.89
CA ILE A 347 24.16 2.90 -11.47
C ILE A 347 25.33 3.80 -11.86
N GLU A 348 25.39 4.28 -13.10
CA GLU A 348 26.44 5.22 -13.54
C GLU A 348 26.36 6.56 -12.79
N HIS A 349 25.17 7.02 -12.40
CA HIS A 349 25.02 8.18 -11.54
C HIS A 349 25.60 7.92 -10.15
N ALA A 350 25.30 6.77 -9.55
CA ALA A 350 25.81 6.40 -8.24
C ALA A 350 27.34 6.38 -8.16
N LYS A 351 28.01 5.87 -9.20
CA LYS A 351 29.48 5.83 -9.28
C LYS A 351 30.15 7.21 -9.18
N LYS A 352 29.41 8.27 -9.49
CA LYS A 352 29.89 9.66 -9.43
C LYS A 352 29.58 10.34 -8.10
N CYS A 353 28.84 9.68 -7.22
CA CYS A 353 28.44 10.19 -5.92
C CYS A 353 29.42 9.75 -4.83
N VAL A 354 29.44 10.49 -3.73
CA VAL A 354 30.13 10.05 -2.51
C VAL A 354 29.28 9.04 -1.74
N ALA A 355 29.89 8.32 -0.82
CA ALA A 355 29.21 7.37 0.04
C ALA A 355 28.13 8.06 0.91
N PRO A 356 27.11 7.31 1.36
CA PRO A 356 26.11 7.83 2.29
C PRO A 356 26.75 8.37 3.57
N SER A 357 26.20 9.44 4.12
CA SER A 357 26.57 9.92 5.46
C SER A 357 25.95 8.99 6.50
N GLU A 358 26.73 8.57 7.48
CA GLU A 358 26.22 7.77 8.59
C GLU A 358 25.29 8.60 9.47
N ILE A 359 24.05 8.14 9.66
CA ILE A 359 23.05 8.80 10.51
C ILE A 359 22.73 7.98 11.76
N GLU A 360 23.01 6.70 11.73
CA GLU A 360 22.83 5.77 12.85
C GLU A 360 23.70 4.52 12.64
N THR A 361 23.86 3.75 13.69
CA THR A 361 24.61 2.47 13.67
C THR A 361 23.86 1.39 14.45
N GLY A 362 24.22 0.15 14.22
CA GLY A 362 23.64 -1.00 14.91
C GLY A 362 22.82 -1.89 13.99
N GLU A 363 21.90 -2.62 14.58
CA GLU A 363 21.08 -3.61 13.90
C GLU A 363 19.64 -3.55 14.41
N ILE A 364 18.69 -3.87 13.55
CA ILE A 364 17.30 -4.14 13.91
C ILE A 364 16.94 -5.56 13.50
N ILE A 365 15.98 -6.18 14.21
CA ILE A 365 15.57 -7.56 13.97
C ILE A 365 14.17 -7.58 13.38
N GLY A 366 13.97 -8.38 12.33
CA GLY A 366 12.67 -8.63 11.71
C GLY A 366 12.63 -10.00 11.04
N GLY A 367 11.59 -10.26 10.25
CA GLY A 367 11.41 -11.52 9.54
C GLY A 367 10.44 -12.48 10.22
N PHE A 368 9.53 -11.96 11.03
CA PHE A 368 8.51 -12.73 11.76
C PHE A 368 7.20 -12.81 10.97
N ALA A 369 7.27 -13.23 9.70
CA ALA A 369 6.10 -13.58 8.91
C ALA A 369 5.50 -14.91 9.37
N HIS A 370 4.32 -15.28 8.82
CA HIS A 370 3.56 -16.43 9.33
C HIS A 370 4.34 -17.75 9.35
N ALA A 371 5.10 -18.08 8.30
CA ALA A 371 5.88 -19.33 8.27
C ALA A 371 6.92 -19.39 9.41
N GLN A 372 7.61 -18.30 9.69
CA GLN A 372 8.60 -18.21 10.75
C GLN A 372 7.96 -18.27 12.15
N VAL A 373 6.85 -17.56 12.36
CA VAL A 373 6.14 -17.57 13.66
C VAL A 373 5.51 -18.94 13.91
N LEU A 374 4.94 -19.59 12.90
CA LEU A 374 4.39 -20.92 13.02
C LEU A 374 5.46 -21.98 13.30
N ALA A 375 6.67 -21.80 12.79
CA ALA A 375 7.82 -22.65 13.15
C ALA A 375 8.22 -22.52 14.64
N LEU A 376 7.86 -21.40 15.28
CA LEU A 376 8.08 -21.13 16.71
C LEU A 376 6.80 -21.33 17.55
N ALA A 377 5.75 -21.90 16.97
CA ALA A 377 4.42 -21.98 17.60
C ALA A 377 4.45 -22.62 18.99
N ASP A 378 5.21 -23.71 19.18
CA ASP A 378 5.30 -24.38 20.47
C ASP A 378 5.88 -23.48 21.56
N LYS A 379 6.92 -22.69 21.25
CA LYS A 379 7.51 -21.73 22.18
C LYS A 379 6.53 -20.58 22.52
N VAL A 380 5.81 -20.09 21.52
CA VAL A 380 4.81 -19.03 21.71
C VAL A 380 3.67 -19.54 22.58
N VAL A 381 3.14 -20.72 22.28
CA VAL A 381 2.05 -21.36 23.05
C VAL A 381 2.48 -21.63 24.49
N GLU A 382 3.69 -22.14 24.70
CA GLU A 382 4.26 -22.35 26.04
C GLU A 382 4.38 -21.02 26.82
N ALA A 383 4.87 -19.96 26.17
CA ALA A 383 4.98 -18.65 26.79
C ALA A 383 3.61 -18.05 27.17
N VAL A 384 2.57 -18.30 26.37
CA VAL A 384 1.18 -17.88 26.70
C VAL A 384 0.63 -18.74 27.83
N LYS A 385 0.78 -20.07 27.80
CA LYS A 385 0.26 -20.98 28.84
C LYS A 385 0.94 -20.76 30.19
N SER A 386 2.24 -20.44 30.19
CA SER A 386 2.98 -20.14 31.42
C SER A 386 2.71 -18.73 31.97
N GLY A 387 2.00 -17.88 31.22
CA GLY A 387 1.74 -16.50 31.57
C GLY A 387 2.92 -15.55 31.36
N ALA A 388 3.98 -16.01 30.70
CA ALA A 388 5.10 -15.17 30.30
C ALA A 388 4.69 -14.13 29.25
N ILE A 389 3.80 -14.52 28.33
CA ILE A 389 3.11 -13.60 27.40
C ILE A 389 1.62 -13.58 27.75
N LYS A 390 1.12 -12.41 28.14
CA LYS A 390 -0.31 -12.23 28.49
C LYS A 390 -1.11 -11.53 27.41
N LYS A 391 -0.45 -10.72 26.56
CA LYS A 391 -1.13 -9.94 25.52
C LYS A 391 -0.26 -9.88 24.27
N PHE A 392 -0.92 -9.98 23.12
CA PHE A 392 -0.39 -9.55 21.84
C PHE A 392 -1.03 -8.20 21.47
N VAL A 393 -0.24 -7.31 20.92
CA VAL A 393 -0.72 -6.02 20.42
C VAL A 393 -0.36 -5.93 18.95
N VAL A 394 -1.36 -6.00 18.09
CA VAL A 394 -1.18 -5.72 16.67
C VAL A 394 -1.09 -4.21 16.50
N MET A 395 0.12 -3.70 16.37
CA MET A 395 0.42 -2.32 16.01
C MET A 395 0.98 -2.35 14.59
N ALA A 396 0.17 -1.99 13.61
CA ALA A 396 0.53 -2.16 12.20
C ALA A 396 -0.02 -1.01 11.35
N GLY A 397 0.41 -0.96 10.10
CA GLY A 397 -0.08 -0.03 9.10
C GLY A 397 0.94 1.02 8.69
N CYS A 398 0.47 2.24 8.43
CA CYS A 398 1.26 3.33 7.91
C CYS A 398 1.84 4.22 9.02
N ASP A 399 2.93 4.90 8.71
CA ASP A 399 3.42 6.04 9.50
C ASP A 399 3.07 7.37 8.79
N GLY A 400 3.44 8.50 9.36
CA GLY A 400 3.20 9.83 8.81
C GLY A 400 3.69 10.96 9.69
N ARG A 401 3.44 12.20 9.23
CA ARG A 401 3.99 13.43 9.81
C ARG A 401 3.21 13.95 11.02
N ALA A 402 1.95 13.55 11.18
CA ALA A 402 1.10 14.10 12.24
C ALA A 402 1.70 13.87 13.62
N LYS A 403 1.80 14.93 14.43
CA LYS A 403 2.32 14.86 15.81
C LYS A 403 1.55 13.86 16.67
N SER A 404 0.25 13.71 16.43
CA SER A 404 -0.60 12.72 17.11
C SER A 404 -0.12 11.28 16.95
N ARG A 405 0.76 10.98 15.96
CA ARG A 405 1.39 9.66 15.80
C ARG A 405 2.45 9.34 16.85
N ASP A 406 2.86 10.30 17.68
CA ASP A 406 3.70 10.04 18.84
C ASP A 406 2.99 9.10 19.83
N TYR A 407 1.66 9.03 19.79
CA TYR A 407 0.85 8.05 20.51
C TYR A 407 1.40 6.62 20.35
N TYR A 408 1.76 6.19 19.14
CA TYR A 408 2.22 4.82 18.91
C TYR A 408 3.56 4.53 19.61
N THR A 409 4.46 5.49 19.64
CA THR A 409 5.73 5.37 20.36
C THR A 409 5.50 5.31 21.87
N GLU A 410 4.67 6.22 22.40
CA GLU A 410 4.37 6.27 23.83
C GLU A 410 3.56 5.05 24.29
N PHE A 411 2.63 4.58 23.46
CA PHE A 411 1.89 3.34 23.73
C PHE A 411 2.85 2.13 23.83
N ALA A 412 3.79 1.99 22.89
CA ALA A 412 4.77 0.91 22.91
C ALA A 412 5.66 0.95 24.17
N LYS A 413 6.10 2.14 24.59
CA LYS A 413 6.88 2.32 25.82
C LYS A 413 6.09 1.98 27.09
N ALA A 414 4.79 2.27 27.07
CA ALA A 414 3.91 2.04 28.22
C ALA A 414 3.42 0.58 28.35
N LEU A 415 3.65 -0.25 27.33
CA LEU A 415 3.20 -1.64 27.36
C LEU A 415 3.84 -2.43 28.52
N PRO A 416 3.06 -3.27 29.21
CA PRO A 416 3.58 -4.20 30.20
C PRO A 416 4.68 -5.10 29.62
N LYS A 417 5.59 -5.55 30.45
CA LYS A 417 6.73 -6.40 30.02
C LYS A 417 6.30 -7.77 29.48
N ASP A 418 5.10 -8.21 29.77
CA ASP A 418 4.48 -9.46 29.30
C ASP A 418 3.61 -9.27 28.04
N ALA A 419 3.76 -8.14 27.34
CA ALA A 419 3.10 -7.85 26.07
C ALA A 419 4.09 -7.90 24.89
N VAL A 420 3.65 -8.48 23.76
CA VAL A 420 4.40 -8.59 22.50
C VAL A 420 3.68 -7.80 21.42
N ILE A 421 4.43 -6.99 20.69
CA ILE A 421 3.95 -6.24 19.52
C ILE A 421 4.11 -7.09 18.26
N LEU A 422 3.01 -7.29 17.53
CA LEU A 422 3.00 -7.85 16.18
C LEU A 422 2.82 -6.68 15.19
N THR A 423 3.74 -6.52 14.25
CA THR A 423 3.73 -5.37 13.35
C THR A 423 3.97 -5.74 11.89
N ALA A 424 3.47 -4.88 11.00
CA ALA A 424 3.73 -4.85 9.57
C ALA A 424 3.51 -3.41 9.06
N GLY A 425 4.26 -3.02 8.03
CA GLY A 425 4.16 -1.67 7.45
C GLY A 425 5.04 -0.62 8.14
N CYS A 426 4.96 0.61 7.68
CA CYS A 426 5.79 1.72 8.17
C CYS A 426 5.56 2.10 9.64
N ALA A 427 4.41 1.75 10.22
CA ALA A 427 4.12 2.02 11.63
C ALA A 427 5.22 1.48 12.56
N LYS A 428 5.89 0.39 12.16
CA LYS A 428 7.02 -0.21 12.90
C LYS A 428 8.09 0.78 13.31
N TYR A 429 8.35 1.79 12.51
CA TYR A 429 9.41 2.77 12.79
C TYR A 429 9.15 3.65 14.02
N LYS A 430 7.93 3.63 14.56
CA LYS A 430 7.61 4.28 15.82
C LYS A 430 8.15 3.51 17.04
N TYR A 431 8.50 2.22 16.89
CA TYR A 431 8.89 1.38 18.03
C TYR A 431 9.94 0.30 17.70
N ASN A 432 10.30 0.04 16.45
CA ASN A 432 11.25 -1.06 16.13
C ASN A 432 12.69 -0.80 16.56
N LYS A 433 13.04 0.44 16.90
CA LYS A 433 14.36 0.82 17.44
C LYS A 433 14.33 1.11 18.95
N LEU A 434 13.18 0.91 19.62
CA LEU A 434 13.08 1.05 21.07
C LEU A 434 13.69 -0.19 21.76
N PRO A 435 14.40 -0.02 22.90
CA PRO A 435 15.00 -1.12 23.65
C PRO A 435 13.95 -1.85 24.50
N LEU A 436 12.97 -2.50 23.88
CA LEU A 436 11.87 -3.17 24.59
C LEU A 436 12.26 -4.55 25.14
N GLY A 437 13.38 -5.14 24.66
CA GLY A 437 13.88 -6.42 25.13
C GLY A 437 13.14 -7.63 24.54
N ASP A 438 13.22 -8.74 25.25
CA ASP A 438 12.62 -10.02 24.88
C ASP A 438 11.88 -10.70 26.04
N ILE A 439 11.10 -11.73 25.72
CA ILE A 439 10.45 -12.63 26.68
C ILE A 439 10.92 -14.04 26.32
N ASN A 440 11.77 -14.63 27.18
CA ASN A 440 12.33 -15.97 26.96
C ASN A 440 12.99 -16.15 25.59
N GLY A 441 13.68 -15.10 25.10
CA GLY A 441 14.34 -15.08 23.79
C GLY A 441 13.41 -14.74 22.63
N ILE A 442 12.14 -14.45 22.87
CA ILE A 442 11.20 -13.93 21.88
C ILE A 442 11.24 -12.40 21.93
N PRO A 443 11.69 -11.70 20.85
CA PRO A 443 11.67 -10.25 20.84
C PRO A 443 10.26 -9.70 21.09
N ARG A 444 10.17 -8.59 21.78
CA ARG A 444 8.87 -7.96 22.07
C ARG A 444 8.31 -7.16 20.89
N VAL A 445 9.05 -7.01 19.81
CA VAL A 445 8.57 -6.49 18.53
C VAL A 445 8.83 -7.54 17.46
N LEU A 446 7.76 -8.09 16.90
CA LEU A 446 7.80 -9.10 15.85
C LEU A 446 7.32 -8.46 14.53
N ASP A 447 8.27 -8.10 13.69
CA ASP A 447 8.01 -7.48 12.39
C ASP A 447 7.80 -8.54 11.30
N ALA A 448 6.58 -8.63 10.79
CA ALA A 448 6.20 -9.55 9.71
C ALA A 448 6.63 -9.06 8.32
N GLY A 449 6.79 -7.76 8.11
CA GLY A 449 7.19 -7.23 6.80
C GLY A 449 6.52 -5.93 6.37
N GLN A 450 6.21 -5.83 5.08
CA GLN A 450 5.51 -4.70 4.48
C GLN A 450 4.04 -4.62 4.92
N CYS A 451 3.33 -3.57 4.53
CA CYS A 451 1.91 -3.42 4.88
C CYS A 451 1.03 -4.59 4.37
N ASN A 452 1.34 -5.17 3.21
CA ASN A 452 0.68 -6.38 2.71
C ASN A 452 0.92 -7.62 3.59
N ASP A 453 2.00 -7.65 4.36
CA ASP A 453 2.28 -8.73 5.32
C ASP A 453 1.40 -8.64 6.58
N SER A 454 0.46 -7.70 6.63
CA SER A 454 -0.72 -7.79 7.50
C SER A 454 -1.49 -9.09 7.29
N TYR A 455 -1.39 -9.69 6.10
CA TYR A 455 -1.82 -11.06 5.84
C TYR A 455 -1.17 -12.07 6.80
N SER A 456 0.14 -11.98 7.02
CA SER A 456 0.83 -12.81 8.02
C SER A 456 0.25 -12.64 9.42
N LEU A 457 -0.06 -11.41 9.83
CA LEU A 457 -0.66 -11.15 11.14
C LEU A 457 -2.04 -11.81 11.27
N ALA A 458 -2.85 -11.77 10.22
CA ALA A 458 -4.14 -12.44 10.17
C ALA A 458 -3.99 -13.98 10.23
N VAL A 459 -3.07 -14.55 9.47
CA VAL A 459 -2.79 -15.99 9.48
C VAL A 459 -2.31 -16.45 10.87
N ILE A 460 -1.43 -15.70 11.51
CA ILE A 460 -0.96 -15.98 12.87
C ILE A 460 -2.14 -15.96 13.87
N ALA A 461 -2.99 -14.94 13.81
CA ALA A 461 -4.16 -14.84 14.68
C ALA A 461 -5.14 -16.00 14.48
N LEU A 462 -5.45 -16.35 13.23
CA LEU A 462 -6.32 -17.49 12.91
C LEU A 462 -5.73 -18.82 13.41
N LYS A 463 -4.42 -19.00 13.29
CA LYS A 463 -3.74 -20.20 13.79
C LYS A 463 -3.73 -20.26 15.31
N LEU A 464 -3.51 -19.14 16.00
CA LEU A 464 -3.61 -19.09 17.47
C LEU A 464 -5.03 -19.40 17.93
N LYS A 465 -6.06 -18.88 17.25
CA LYS A 465 -7.45 -19.24 17.50
C LYS A 465 -7.67 -20.75 17.44
N GLU A 466 -7.19 -21.40 16.38
CA GLU A 466 -7.28 -22.86 16.20
C GLU A 466 -6.57 -23.62 17.33
N VAL A 467 -5.32 -23.26 17.63
CA VAL A 467 -4.48 -23.93 18.65
C VAL A 467 -5.06 -23.80 20.06
N PHE A 468 -5.69 -22.67 20.37
CA PHE A 468 -6.35 -22.46 21.66
C PHE A 468 -7.80 -22.98 21.70
N GLY A 469 -8.32 -23.53 20.58
CA GLY A 469 -9.67 -24.09 20.50
C GLY A 469 -10.77 -23.04 20.69
N LEU A 470 -10.55 -21.81 20.22
CA LEU A 470 -11.50 -20.71 20.34
C LEU A 470 -12.44 -20.67 19.12
N ASP A 471 -13.70 -20.32 19.36
CA ASP A 471 -14.70 -20.17 18.29
C ASP A 471 -14.65 -18.79 17.63
N ASP A 472 -14.32 -17.74 18.37
CA ASP A 472 -14.23 -16.37 17.88
C ASP A 472 -12.77 -15.86 17.95
N ILE A 473 -12.30 -15.22 16.87
CA ILE A 473 -10.99 -14.58 16.82
C ILE A 473 -10.84 -13.47 17.87
N ASN A 474 -11.95 -12.87 18.28
CA ASN A 474 -11.97 -11.79 19.25
C ASN A 474 -11.80 -12.29 20.71
N ASP A 475 -11.84 -13.60 20.94
CA ASP A 475 -11.52 -14.20 22.25
C ASP A 475 -10.02 -14.36 22.48
N LEU A 476 -9.20 -14.15 21.45
CA LEU A 476 -7.75 -14.12 21.58
C LEU A 476 -7.29 -12.92 22.44
N PRO A 477 -6.20 -13.06 23.21
CA PRO A 477 -5.63 -11.98 23.98
C PRO A 477 -4.89 -10.96 23.08
N ILE A 478 -5.56 -10.47 22.04
CA ILE A 478 -5.01 -9.53 21.05
C ILE A 478 -5.73 -8.19 21.16
N ILE A 479 -4.95 -7.12 21.14
CA ILE A 479 -5.42 -5.74 21.01
C ILE A 479 -5.00 -5.24 19.63
N TYR A 480 -5.93 -4.63 18.90
CA TYR A 480 -5.66 -4.07 17.57
C TYR A 480 -5.54 -2.55 17.64
N ASN A 481 -4.38 -2.04 17.29
CA ASN A 481 -4.05 -0.61 17.30
C ASN A 481 -3.43 -0.26 15.93
N ILE A 482 -4.28 0.10 14.98
CA ILE A 482 -3.93 0.23 13.57
C ILE A 482 -3.73 1.70 13.21
N ALA A 483 -2.57 2.00 12.64
CA ALA A 483 -2.26 3.28 12.05
C ALA A 483 -2.55 3.27 10.55
N TRP A 484 -3.28 4.25 10.03
CA TRP A 484 -3.56 4.33 8.61
C TRP A 484 -3.05 5.67 8.04
N TYR A 485 -2.77 5.67 6.74
CA TYR A 485 -2.40 6.87 6.01
C TYR A 485 -3.01 6.87 4.61
N GLU A 486 -2.88 5.77 3.87
CA GLU A 486 -3.31 5.70 2.48
C GLU A 486 -4.12 4.43 2.17
N GLN A 487 -4.42 4.19 0.92
CA GLN A 487 -5.47 3.27 0.48
C GLN A 487 -5.14 1.79 0.71
N LYS A 488 -3.86 1.43 0.80
CA LYS A 488 -3.49 0.05 1.17
C LYS A 488 -3.92 -0.28 2.60
N ALA A 489 -3.89 0.69 3.51
CA ALA A 489 -4.45 0.50 4.84
C ALA A 489 -5.98 0.34 4.82
N VAL A 490 -6.67 0.95 3.86
CA VAL A 490 -8.12 0.78 3.70
C VAL A 490 -8.47 -0.66 3.34
N ILE A 491 -7.79 -1.25 2.35
CA ILE A 491 -8.07 -2.66 1.99
C ILE A 491 -7.71 -3.63 3.11
N VAL A 492 -6.63 -3.37 3.86
CA VAL A 492 -6.27 -4.17 5.04
C VAL A 492 -7.37 -4.10 6.10
N LEU A 493 -7.87 -2.90 6.40
CA LEU A 493 -8.99 -2.72 7.34
C LEU A 493 -10.22 -3.53 6.89
N LEU A 494 -10.65 -3.38 5.64
CA LEU A 494 -11.81 -4.11 5.11
C LEU A 494 -11.60 -5.63 5.17
N ALA A 495 -10.39 -6.11 4.90
CA ALA A 495 -10.05 -7.53 5.03
C ALA A 495 -10.17 -8.02 6.48
N LEU A 496 -9.70 -7.25 7.46
CA LEU A 496 -9.85 -7.58 8.88
C LEU A 496 -11.32 -7.63 9.30
N LEU A 497 -12.13 -6.67 8.86
CA LEU A 497 -13.58 -6.66 9.13
C LEU A 497 -14.27 -7.87 8.52
N TYR A 498 -13.91 -8.25 7.29
CA TYR A 498 -14.43 -9.46 6.65
C TYR A 498 -14.07 -10.72 7.42
N LEU A 499 -12.86 -10.81 7.99
CA LEU A 499 -12.43 -11.92 8.85
C LEU A 499 -13.07 -11.92 10.24
N GLY A 500 -13.93 -10.97 10.54
CA GLY A 500 -14.66 -10.87 11.79
C GLY A 500 -13.89 -10.19 12.93
N VAL A 501 -12.77 -9.55 12.65
CA VAL A 501 -12.00 -8.79 13.67
C VAL A 501 -12.80 -7.58 14.12
N LYS A 502 -12.90 -7.39 15.43
CA LYS A 502 -13.61 -6.29 16.08
C LYS A 502 -12.70 -5.50 17.02
N ASN A 503 -13.23 -4.37 17.51
CA ASN A 503 -12.58 -3.53 18.51
C ASN A 503 -11.20 -3.00 18.08
N ILE A 504 -11.09 -2.61 16.80
CA ILE A 504 -9.89 -2.01 16.24
C ILE A 504 -9.83 -0.54 16.65
N HIS A 505 -8.74 -0.13 17.31
CA HIS A 505 -8.37 1.27 17.48
C HIS A 505 -7.70 1.77 16.21
N LEU A 506 -8.36 2.68 15.50
CA LEU A 506 -7.91 3.20 14.20
C LEU A 506 -7.46 4.65 14.35
N GLY A 507 -6.22 4.93 13.98
CA GLY A 507 -5.67 6.27 14.16
C GLY A 507 -4.67 6.70 13.08
N PRO A 508 -4.16 7.94 13.22
CA PRO A 508 -4.42 8.91 14.30
C PRO A 508 -5.78 9.61 14.23
N THR A 509 -6.49 9.53 13.12
CA THR A 509 -7.86 10.03 12.94
C THR A 509 -8.70 8.97 12.25
N LEU A 510 -10.01 9.03 12.40
CA LEU A 510 -10.89 8.27 11.51
C LEU A 510 -10.83 8.86 10.08
N PRO A 511 -11.08 8.04 9.05
CA PRO A 511 -11.07 8.52 7.67
C PRO A 511 -12.10 9.63 7.40
N ALA A 512 -11.66 10.72 6.77
CA ALA A 512 -12.51 11.85 6.44
C ALA A 512 -13.62 11.50 5.43
N PHE A 513 -13.45 10.42 4.67
CA PHE A 513 -14.46 9.95 3.71
C PHE A 513 -15.59 9.12 4.34
N LEU A 514 -15.54 8.87 5.64
CA LEU A 514 -16.65 8.25 6.36
C LEU A 514 -17.70 9.30 6.71
N SER A 515 -18.92 9.17 6.18
CA SER A 515 -20.05 9.97 6.64
C SER A 515 -20.39 9.61 8.10
N PRO A 516 -21.10 10.47 8.84
CA PRO A 516 -21.51 10.17 10.20
C PRO A 516 -22.28 8.84 10.32
N ASN A 517 -23.15 8.53 9.36
CA ASN A 517 -23.92 7.30 9.36
C ASN A 517 -23.06 6.08 9.05
N VAL A 518 -22.14 6.16 8.09
CA VAL A 518 -21.21 5.06 7.78
C VAL A 518 -20.24 4.83 8.94
N ALA A 519 -19.72 5.89 9.56
CA ALA A 519 -18.89 5.79 10.76
C ALA A 519 -19.66 5.10 11.91
N LYS A 520 -20.94 5.46 12.11
CA LYS A 520 -21.80 4.83 13.12
C LYS A 520 -21.95 3.32 12.89
N VAL A 521 -22.15 2.87 11.64
CA VAL A 521 -22.23 1.44 11.29
C VAL A 521 -20.93 0.72 11.67
N LEU A 522 -19.77 1.30 11.38
CA LEU A 522 -18.46 0.72 11.75
C LEU A 522 -18.28 0.64 13.27
N ILE A 523 -18.69 1.66 14.00
CA ILE A 523 -18.60 1.70 15.47
C ILE A 523 -19.54 0.67 16.09
N GLU A 524 -20.80 0.64 15.70
CA GLU A 524 -21.82 -0.23 16.31
C GLU A 524 -21.63 -1.71 15.97
N ASN A 525 -21.27 -2.02 14.72
CA ASN A 525 -21.18 -3.41 14.26
C ASN A 525 -19.81 -4.04 14.49
N PHE A 526 -18.74 -3.23 14.49
CA PHE A 526 -17.36 -3.72 14.55
C PHE A 526 -16.55 -3.17 15.73
N GLY A 527 -17.11 -2.25 16.51
CA GLY A 527 -16.41 -1.66 17.64
C GLY A 527 -15.20 -0.81 17.25
N ILE A 528 -15.20 -0.22 16.03
CA ILE A 528 -14.12 0.68 15.63
C ILE A 528 -14.08 1.88 16.56
N ALA A 529 -12.91 2.20 17.08
CA ALA A 529 -12.67 3.34 17.96
C ALA A 529 -11.49 4.18 17.49
N GLY A 530 -11.45 5.45 17.86
CA GLY A 530 -10.26 6.29 17.70
C GLY A 530 -9.20 6.00 18.77
N ILE A 531 -8.08 6.73 18.70
CA ILE A 531 -6.94 6.61 19.65
C ILE A 531 -6.85 7.77 20.65
N GLY A 532 -7.77 8.73 20.59
CA GLY A 532 -7.80 9.89 21.47
C GLY A 532 -9.07 10.01 22.29
#